data_d70ee21187738bc44208fec297cc181a
#
_entry.id   d70ee21187738bc44208fec297cc181a
#
_cell.length_a   1.000
_cell.length_b   1.000
_cell.length_c   1.000
_cell.angle_alpha   90.00
_cell.angle_beta   90.00
_cell.angle_gamma   90.00
#
_symmetry.space_group_name_H-M   'P 1'
#
loop_
_entity.id
_entity.type
_entity.pdbx_description
1 polymer ?
#
loop_
_entity_poly.entity_id
_entity_poly.type
_entity_poly.pdbx_seq_one_letter_code
_entity_poly.pdbx_strand_id
1 'polypeptide(L)'
;MSSQSSSLSEVLYPKIEPHSTGNLQVSPLHTIAWERCGNPQGQSVIVIHGGPGGGSQPSYRQYFNPEKFDIIQFDQRGCGKSKPYAELEDNNTHSSVSDIEALREHLGVESWHVFGGSWG
;
A
#
# COMPACT_ATOMS: atom_id res chain seq x y z
N MET A 1 -28.31 4.89 -14.60
CA MET A 1 -27.77 4.25 -14.49
C MET A 1 -27.52 3.61 -13.74
N SER A 2 -27.42 3.40 -13.72
CA SER A 2 -27.12 2.89 -13.28
C SER A 2 -26.84 2.06 -12.65
N SER A 3 -27.46 1.47 -12.28
CA SER A 3 -26.98 0.46 -11.63
C SER A 3 -25.68 0.65 -11.02
N GLN A 4 -25.66 1.17 -9.86
CA GLN A 4 -24.43 1.51 -9.21
C GLN A 4 -23.57 0.29 -8.93
N SER A 5 -24.18 -0.81 -8.50
CA SER A 5 -23.38 -1.96 -8.14
C SER A 5 -22.74 -2.63 -9.34
N SER A 6 -23.43 -2.71 -10.45
CA SER A 6 -22.79 -3.26 -11.62
C SER A 6 -21.78 -2.29 -12.19
N SER A 7 -22.01 -0.98 -12.02
CA SER A 7 -21.02 0.01 -12.41
C SER A 7 -19.75 -0.12 -11.61
N LEU A 8 -19.88 -0.42 -10.33
CA LEU A 8 -18.71 -0.57 -9.49
C LEU A 8 -17.81 -1.68 -10.00
N SER A 9 -18.42 -2.81 -10.35
CA SER A 9 -17.67 -3.93 -10.90
C SER A 9 -16.97 -3.53 -12.19
N GLU A 10 -17.62 -2.73 -13.00
CA GLU A 10 -17.09 -2.31 -14.30
C GLU A 10 -15.97 -1.29 -14.18
N VAL A 11 -15.94 -0.51 -13.09
CA VAL A 11 -14.88 0.49 -12.95
C VAL A 11 -13.63 -0.05 -12.30
N LEU A 12 -13.65 -1.27 -11.83
CA LEU A 12 -12.43 -1.87 -11.30
C LEU A 12 -11.54 -2.31 -12.46
N TYR A 13 -10.26 -2.08 -12.28
CA TYR A 13 -9.29 -2.48 -13.28
C TYR A 13 -8.93 -3.95 -13.09
N PRO A 14 -8.29 -4.58 -14.09
CA PRO A 14 -7.94 -5.98 -13.98
C PRO A 14 -7.02 -6.27 -12.80
N LYS A 15 -7.04 -7.50 -12.34
CA LYS A 15 -6.08 -7.95 -11.33
C LYS A 15 -4.70 -7.99 -11.95
N ILE A 16 -3.72 -7.51 -11.19
CA ILE A 16 -2.33 -7.49 -11.65
C ILE A 16 -1.44 -8.01 -10.53
N GLU A 17 -0.27 -8.48 -10.93
CA GLU A 17 0.73 -8.96 -9.99
C GLU A 17 1.80 -7.89 -9.78
N PRO A 18 2.46 -7.89 -8.63
CA PRO A 18 3.53 -6.92 -8.40
C PRO A 18 4.72 -7.22 -9.31
N HIS A 19 5.33 -6.15 -9.83
CA HIS A 19 6.58 -6.31 -10.58
C HIS A 19 7.78 -6.18 -9.66
N SER A 20 7.58 -5.73 -8.42
CA SER A 20 8.64 -5.60 -7.43
C SER A 20 8.05 -5.83 -6.05
N THR A 21 8.79 -6.53 -5.21
CA THR A 21 8.42 -6.72 -3.81
C THR A 21 9.67 -6.60 -2.96
N GLY A 22 9.48 -6.33 -1.69
CA GLY A 22 10.62 -6.27 -0.80
C GLY A 22 10.22 -6.04 0.63
N ASN A 23 11.23 -5.87 1.45
CA ASN A 23 11.08 -5.59 2.86
C ASN A 23 11.98 -4.43 3.22
N LEU A 24 11.49 -3.55 4.08
CA LEU A 24 12.27 -2.39 4.51
C LEU A 24 12.26 -2.36 6.04
N GLN A 25 13.46 -2.39 6.63
CA GLN A 25 13.56 -2.23 8.07
C GLN A 25 13.40 -0.75 8.39
N VAL A 26 12.37 -0.42 9.16
CA VAL A 26 12.04 0.97 9.48
C VAL A 26 12.38 1.35 10.90
N SER A 27 12.71 0.37 11.73
CA SER A 27 13.16 0.60 13.09
C SER A 27 13.94 -0.64 13.54
N PRO A 28 14.62 -0.58 14.69
CA PRO A 28 15.31 -1.78 15.18
C PRO A 28 14.38 -2.99 15.35
N LEU A 29 13.10 -2.74 15.62
CA LEU A 29 12.13 -3.81 15.85
C LEU A 29 11.32 -4.18 14.62
N HIS A 30 11.01 -3.21 13.76
CA HIS A 30 10.01 -3.42 12.71
C HIS A 30 10.60 -3.42 11.30
N THR A 31 10.12 -4.38 10.51
CA THR A 31 10.40 -4.45 9.07
C THR A 31 9.05 -4.53 8.36
N ILE A 32 8.81 -3.64 7.41
CA ILE A 32 7.56 -3.62 6.66
C ILE A 32 7.75 -4.31 5.31
N ALA A 33 6.71 -5.00 4.87
CA ALA A 33 6.68 -5.66 3.56
C ALA A 33 5.97 -4.73 2.57
N TRP A 34 6.51 -4.62 1.36
CA TRP A 34 5.91 -3.75 0.35
C TRP A 34 5.86 -4.44 -1.00
N GLU A 35 4.95 -3.96 -1.85
CA GLU A 35 4.76 -4.42 -3.22
C GLU A 35 4.54 -3.22 -4.13
N ARG A 36 4.99 -3.35 -5.36
CA ARG A 36 4.87 -2.27 -6.34
C ARG A 36 4.30 -2.87 -7.62
N CYS A 37 3.23 -2.28 -8.11
CA CYS A 37 2.48 -2.81 -9.25
C CYS A 37 2.22 -1.71 -10.27
N GLY A 38 1.85 -2.11 -11.48
CA GLY A 38 1.44 -1.17 -12.50
C GLY A 38 2.61 -0.59 -13.28
N ASN A 39 2.53 0.69 -13.60
CA ASN A 39 3.51 1.35 -14.46
C ASN A 39 4.54 2.10 -13.61
N PRO A 40 5.81 1.62 -13.59
CA PRO A 40 6.83 2.30 -12.78
C PRO A 40 7.14 3.71 -13.27
N GLN A 41 6.72 4.06 -14.48
CA GLN A 41 6.88 5.40 -15.02
C GLN A 41 5.64 6.27 -14.78
N GLY A 42 4.60 5.72 -14.20
CA GLY A 42 3.35 6.41 -14.00
C GLY A 42 3.31 7.26 -12.75
N GLN A 43 2.15 7.84 -12.48
CA GLN A 43 1.92 8.62 -11.29
C GLN A 43 1.95 7.71 -10.07
N SER A 44 2.81 8.02 -9.12
CA SER A 44 2.94 7.18 -7.93
C SER A 44 1.78 7.40 -6.96
N VAL A 45 1.26 6.31 -6.42
CA VAL A 45 0.24 6.34 -5.39
C VAL A 45 0.59 5.28 -4.35
N ILE A 46 0.54 5.67 -3.07
CA ILE A 46 0.71 4.72 -1.99
C ILE A 46 -0.65 4.40 -1.39
N VAL A 47 -0.95 3.13 -1.26
CA VAL A 47 -2.23 2.66 -0.73
C VAL A 47 -2.02 2.20 0.70
N ILE A 48 -2.74 2.85 1.62
CA ILE A 48 -2.65 2.54 3.03
C ILE A 48 -3.87 1.73 3.41
N HIS A 49 -3.64 0.48 3.82
CA HIS A 49 -4.76 -0.39 4.17
C HIS A 49 -5.45 0.08 5.44
N GLY A 50 -6.73 -0.24 5.55
CA GLY A 50 -7.49 0.05 6.75
C GLY A 50 -7.55 -1.17 7.65
N GLY A 51 -7.88 -0.95 8.91
CA GLY A 51 -8.06 -2.01 9.88
C GLY A 51 -6.76 -2.61 10.35
N PRO A 52 -6.73 -3.12 11.57
CA PRO A 52 -5.53 -3.74 12.11
C PRO A 52 -5.39 -5.19 11.68
N GLY A 53 -4.16 -5.67 11.61
CA GLY A 53 -3.85 -7.09 11.49
C GLY A 53 -3.82 -7.67 10.10
N GLY A 54 -4.79 -7.34 9.27
CA GLY A 54 -4.94 -7.99 7.97
C GLY A 54 -3.91 -7.60 6.92
N GLY A 55 -3.45 -6.38 6.95
CA GLY A 55 -2.50 -5.91 5.96
C GLY A 55 -3.18 -5.47 4.68
N SER A 56 -2.37 -5.20 3.67
CA SER A 56 -2.86 -4.74 2.39
C SER A 56 -3.43 -5.89 1.58
N GLN A 57 -4.44 -5.59 0.77
CA GLN A 57 -5.13 -6.61 -0.04
C GLN A 57 -4.82 -6.39 -1.51
N PRO A 58 -4.65 -7.47 -2.29
CA PRO A 58 -4.42 -7.31 -3.73
C PRO A 58 -5.55 -6.58 -4.44
N SER A 59 -6.77 -6.67 -3.94
CA SER A 59 -7.91 -6.01 -4.57
C SER A 59 -7.80 -4.49 -4.55
N TYR A 60 -7.02 -3.93 -3.64
CA TYR A 60 -6.86 -2.47 -3.58
C TYR A 60 -6.23 -1.91 -4.85
N ARG A 61 -5.38 -2.69 -5.54
CA ARG A 61 -4.74 -2.21 -6.76
C ARG A 61 -5.73 -2.07 -7.90
N GLN A 62 -6.90 -2.68 -7.81
CA GLN A 62 -7.90 -2.60 -8.85
C GLN A 62 -8.63 -1.26 -8.91
N TYR A 63 -8.37 -0.37 -7.95
CA TYR A 63 -8.94 0.97 -7.97
C TYR A 63 -8.16 1.91 -8.86
N PHE A 64 -7.00 1.50 -9.35
CA PHE A 64 -6.12 2.39 -10.12
C PHE A 64 -5.81 1.78 -11.48
N ASN A 65 -5.73 2.64 -12.50
CA ASN A 65 -5.36 2.21 -13.84
C ASN A 65 -3.88 1.81 -13.86
N PRO A 66 -3.57 0.52 -14.08
CA PRO A 66 -2.19 0.07 -14.00
C PRO A 66 -1.29 0.61 -15.09
N GLU A 67 -1.88 1.19 -16.16
CA GLU A 67 -1.08 1.81 -17.20
C GLU A 67 -0.67 3.23 -16.86
N LYS A 68 -1.41 3.87 -15.95
CA LYS A 68 -1.18 5.26 -15.58
C LYS A 68 -0.56 5.45 -14.22
N PHE A 69 -0.69 4.46 -13.36
CA PHE A 69 -0.27 4.59 -11.97
C PHE A 69 0.81 3.58 -11.62
N ASP A 70 1.74 4.05 -10.79
CA ASP A 70 2.72 3.24 -10.11
C ASP A 70 2.14 3.01 -8.71
N ILE A 71 1.62 1.82 -8.47
CA ILE A 71 0.81 1.53 -7.30
C ILE A 71 1.68 0.84 -6.25
N ILE A 72 1.89 1.51 -5.14
CA ILE A 72 2.71 0.97 -4.06
C ILE A 72 1.78 0.58 -2.90
N GLN A 73 1.93 -0.64 -2.43
CA GLN A 73 1.21 -1.15 -1.27
C GLN A 73 2.22 -1.62 -0.24
N PHE A 74 1.87 -1.49 1.02
CA PHE A 74 2.72 -2.03 2.08
C PHE A 74 1.84 -2.48 3.24
N ASP A 75 2.37 -3.39 4.03
CA ASP A 75 1.72 -3.81 5.26
C ASP A 75 2.30 -3.01 6.39
N GLN A 76 1.43 -2.34 7.14
CA GLN A 76 1.87 -1.50 8.25
C GLN A 76 2.49 -2.36 9.34
N ARG A 77 3.20 -1.70 10.27
CA ARG A 77 3.86 -2.41 11.37
C ARG A 77 2.87 -3.32 12.07
N GLY A 78 3.27 -4.56 12.29
CA GLY A 78 2.45 -5.53 12.98
C GLY A 78 1.35 -6.14 12.15
N CYS A 79 1.26 -5.81 10.85
CA CYS A 79 0.17 -6.24 9.98
C CYS A 79 0.69 -7.12 8.86
N GLY A 80 -0.15 -8.05 8.41
CA GLY A 80 0.11 -8.86 7.23
C GLY A 80 1.47 -9.52 7.25
N LYS A 81 2.28 -9.22 6.25
CA LYS A 81 3.60 -9.80 6.09
C LYS A 81 4.71 -9.01 6.77
N SER A 82 4.38 -7.86 7.34
CA SER A 82 5.37 -7.08 8.08
C SER A 82 5.70 -7.77 9.40
N LYS A 83 6.91 -7.58 9.88
CA LYS A 83 7.41 -8.33 11.04
C LYS A 83 7.90 -7.39 12.12
N PRO A 84 7.74 -7.75 13.38
CA PRO A 84 7.02 -8.95 13.88
C PRO A 84 5.51 -8.73 13.78
N TYR A 85 4.80 -9.83 13.50
CA TYR A 85 3.36 -9.77 13.33
C TYR A 85 2.67 -9.47 14.66
N ALA A 86 1.66 -8.61 14.60
CA ALA A 86 0.83 -8.24 15.75
C ALA A 86 1.60 -7.54 16.87
N GLU A 87 2.80 -7.03 16.58
CA GLU A 87 3.59 -6.31 17.57
C GLU A 87 3.06 -4.89 17.73
N LEU A 88 2.85 -4.46 18.96
CA LEU A 88 2.31 -3.13 19.27
C LEU A 88 3.36 -2.14 19.72
N GLU A 89 4.55 -2.61 20.07
CA GLU A 89 5.62 -1.73 20.51
C GLU A 89 6.09 -0.86 19.33
N ASP A 90 6.28 0.44 19.56
CA ASP A 90 6.70 1.38 18.54
C ASP A 90 5.75 1.39 17.33
N ASN A 91 4.48 1.14 17.57
CA ASN A 91 3.49 1.05 16.50
C ASN A 91 2.35 2.03 16.78
N ASN A 92 2.51 3.25 16.30
CA ASN A 92 1.52 4.31 16.50
C ASN A 92 1.41 5.14 15.22
N THR A 93 0.53 6.13 15.24
CA THR A 93 0.29 6.98 14.06
C THR A 93 1.57 7.67 13.60
N HIS A 94 2.36 8.13 14.54
CA HIS A 94 3.60 8.84 14.23
C HIS A 94 4.58 7.92 13.48
N SER A 95 4.72 6.69 13.93
CA SER A 95 5.61 5.74 13.27
C SER A 95 5.07 5.36 11.90
N SER A 96 3.75 5.32 11.72
CA SER A 96 3.17 5.05 10.40
C SER A 96 3.55 6.13 9.39
N VAL A 97 3.50 7.39 9.80
CA VAL A 97 3.90 8.49 8.92
C VAL A 97 5.39 8.38 8.57
N SER A 98 6.22 8.07 9.55
CA SER A 98 7.65 7.89 9.32
C SER A 98 7.92 6.77 8.33
N ASP A 99 7.18 5.67 8.46
CA ASP A 99 7.37 4.51 7.57
C ASP A 99 7.01 4.85 6.14
N ILE A 100 5.95 5.61 5.94
CA ILE A 100 5.55 6.03 4.59
C ILE A 100 6.65 6.85 3.95
N GLU A 101 7.26 7.76 4.70
CA GLU A 101 8.35 8.57 4.16
C GLU A 101 9.60 7.75 3.92
N ALA A 102 9.90 6.83 4.83
CA ALA A 102 11.07 5.96 4.65
C ALA A 102 10.91 5.09 3.40
N LEU A 103 9.71 4.58 3.17
CA LEU A 103 9.43 3.76 2.00
C LEU A 103 9.53 4.59 0.73
N ARG A 104 9.02 5.81 0.75
CA ARG A 104 9.11 6.69 -0.41
C ARG A 104 10.58 6.91 -0.81
N GLU A 105 11.42 7.20 0.17
CA GLU A 105 12.84 7.43 -0.08
C GLU A 105 13.53 6.16 -0.54
N HIS A 106 13.19 5.04 0.05
CA HIS A 106 13.78 3.76 -0.32
C HIS A 106 13.48 3.40 -1.78
N LEU A 107 12.27 3.70 -2.23
CA LEU A 107 11.86 3.40 -3.60
C LEU A 107 12.28 4.48 -4.59
N GLY A 108 12.86 5.56 -4.11
CA GLY A 108 13.32 6.63 -4.99
C GLY A 108 12.19 7.43 -5.61
N VAL A 109 11.05 7.49 -4.95
CA VAL A 109 9.88 8.22 -5.45
C VAL A 109 9.93 9.65 -4.91
N GLU A 110 9.85 10.62 -5.82
CA GLU A 110 9.95 12.01 -5.43
C GLU A 110 8.73 12.48 -4.65
N SER A 111 7.56 12.09 -5.13
CA SER A 111 6.32 12.39 -4.44
C SER A 111 5.27 11.39 -4.86
N TRP A 112 4.26 11.18 -4.03
CA TRP A 112 3.15 10.31 -4.38
C TRP A 112 1.86 10.80 -3.76
N HIS A 113 0.75 10.35 -4.36
CA HIS A 113 -0.55 10.55 -3.76
C HIS A 113 -0.76 9.50 -2.68
N VAL A 114 -1.51 9.87 -1.65
CA VAL A 114 -1.80 8.96 -0.55
C VAL A 114 -3.28 8.58 -0.64
N PHE A 115 -3.54 7.28 -0.76
CA PHE A 115 -4.90 6.76 -0.79
C PHE A 115 -5.09 5.94 0.48
N GLY A 116 -5.97 6.39 1.36
CA GLY A 116 -6.15 5.76 2.65
C GLY A 116 -7.30 4.79 2.67
N GLY A 117 -7.18 3.79 3.54
CA GLY A 117 -8.25 2.87 3.79
C GLY A 117 -9.29 3.46 4.74
N SER A 118 -10.13 2.58 5.30
CA SER A 118 -11.30 3.01 6.04
C SER A 118 -11.00 3.85 7.27
N TRP A 119 -9.80 3.76 7.80
CA TRP A 119 -9.44 4.55 8.97
C TRP A 119 -8.31 5.53 8.68
N GLY A 120 -7.83 5.50 7.48
CA GLY A 120 -6.67 6.30 7.06
C GLY A 120 -6.82 7.81 7.12
#